data_5a8a7d6b577c0d923b236f0d8cb5274a
#
_entry.id   5a8a7d6b577c0d923b236f0d8cb5274a
#
_cell.length_a   1.000
_cell.length_b   1.000
_cell.length_c   1.000
_cell.angle_alpha   90.00
_cell.angle_beta   90.00
_cell.angle_gamma   90.00
#
_symmetry.space_group_name_H-M   'P 1'
#
loop_
_entity.id
_entity.type
_entity.pdbx_description
1 polymer ?
#
loop_
_entity_poly.entity_id
_entity_poly.type
_entity_poly.pdbx_seq_one_letter_code
_entity_poly.pdbx_strand_id
1 'polypeptide(L)'
;RLGAKVTICGRKEEKLIKVYDEILNRCGKKIFWEVSNVRDPDKVEELLDGIIKRDGKIDTVINNAGGQFPQDAIDFSRKGWLAVVDLNLNGPWWVMQEAAKRWKKSGTQGNIINLVANVERGMPQAAHTCAARAGTIYLSKTLATEWAPHKIRVNCIAPGTIETEGFEVYPDKALERFHKANPMQKLGDVWDIAEASVYLASDTGSFVTGEILTIDGGMAQWGVVWPAGMPDYFKMDGGD
;
A
#
# COMPACT_ATOMS: atom_id res chain seq x y z
N ARG A 1 12.66 9.41 11.97
CA ARG A 1 12.74 10.68 12.72
C ARG A 1 11.93 10.64 14.02
N LEU A 2 10.76 10.02 14.00
CA LEU A 2 9.80 10.03 15.12
C LEU A 2 10.06 8.99 16.22
N GLY A 3 11.17 8.26 16.17
CA GLY A 3 11.57 7.34 17.24
C GLY A 3 11.12 5.89 17.09
N ALA A 4 10.37 5.54 16.05
CA ALA A 4 10.02 4.15 15.80
C ALA A 4 11.25 3.29 15.48
N LYS A 5 11.30 2.07 16.00
CA LYS A 5 12.19 1.03 15.52
C LYS A 5 11.60 0.44 14.25
N VAL A 6 12.31 0.55 13.14
CA VAL A 6 11.79 0.12 11.83
C VAL A 6 12.58 -1.09 11.35
N THR A 7 11.86 -2.11 10.90
CA THR A 7 12.40 -3.23 10.13
C THR A 7 11.77 -3.22 8.75
N ILE A 8 12.58 -3.22 7.71
CA ILE A 8 12.14 -3.40 6.33
C ILE A 8 12.45 -4.80 5.85
N CYS A 9 11.62 -5.34 4.96
CA CYS A 9 11.87 -6.62 4.33
C CYS A 9 11.68 -6.57 2.81
N GLY A 10 12.38 -7.44 2.11
CA GLY A 10 12.30 -7.54 0.66
C GLY A 10 13.12 -8.71 0.15
N ARG A 11 12.98 -9.03 -1.14
CA ARG A 11 13.64 -10.19 -1.76
C ARG A 11 15.08 -9.93 -2.21
N LYS A 12 15.46 -8.66 -2.32
CA LYS A 12 16.76 -8.24 -2.87
C LYS A 12 17.55 -7.49 -1.81
N GLU A 13 18.60 -8.13 -1.32
CA GLU A 13 19.45 -7.60 -0.26
C GLU A 13 20.08 -6.26 -0.63
N GLU A 14 20.55 -6.12 -1.87
CA GLU A 14 21.16 -4.89 -2.37
C GLU A 14 20.22 -3.68 -2.29
N LYS A 15 18.90 -3.88 -2.52
CA LYS A 15 17.92 -2.81 -2.37
C LYS A 15 17.67 -2.44 -0.91
N LEU A 16 17.70 -3.42 -0.01
CA LEU A 16 17.52 -3.19 1.42
C LEU A 16 18.70 -2.43 2.01
N ILE A 17 19.92 -2.78 1.62
CA ILE A 17 21.14 -2.07 2.01
C ILE A 17 21.11 -0.63 1.50
N LYS A 18 20.74 -0.41 0.23
CA LYS A 18 20.59 0.94 -0.33
C LYS A 18 19.66 1.81 0.52
N VAL A 19 18.48 1.29 0.85
CA VAL A 19 17.50 2.01 1.69
C VAL A 19 18.03 2.25 3.10
N TYR A 20 18.71 1.27 3.69
CA TYR A 20 19.36 1.44 4.99
C TYR A 20 20.36 2.60 4.97
N ASP A 21 21.26 2.65 3.98
CA ASP A 21 22.27 3.69 3.85
C ASP A 21 21.63 5.08 3.61
N GLU A 22 20.59 5.15 2.78
CA GLU A 22 19.84 6.38 2.54
C GLU A 22 19.21 6.93 3.85
N ILE A 23 18.58 6.07 4.65
CA ILE A 23 17.98 6.47 5.92
C ILE A 23 19.05 6.89 6.93
N LEU A 24 20.14 6.13 7.03
CA LEU A 24 21.24 6.46 7.91
C LEU A 24 21.86 7.83 7.56
N ASN A 25 22.11 8.08 6.28
CA ASN A 25 22.67 9.33 5.80
C ASN A 25 21.71 10.52 5.99
N ARG A 26 20.40 10.30 5.80
CA ARG A 26 19.39 11.37 5.83
C ARG A 26 19.00 11.78 7.24
N CYS A 27 18.94 10.88 8.18
CA CYS A 27 18.45 11.17 9.54
C CYS A 27 19.30 10.60 10.69
N GLY A 28 20.45 10.01 10.39
CA GLY A 28 21.35 9.47 11.40
C GLY A 28 20.77 8.29 12.20
N LYS A 29 19.68 7.67 11.72
CA LYS A 29 19.00 6.56 12.41
C LYS A 29 19.26 5.25 11.71
N LYS A 30 19.63 4.24 12.49
CA LYS A 30 19.73 2.86 12.01
C LYS A 30 18.35 2.23 12.00
N ILE A 31 18.05 1.51 10.92
CA ILE A 31 16.92 0.61 10.81
C ILE A 31 17.41 -0.83 10.75
N PHE A 32 16.49 -1.79 10.79
CA PHE A 32 16.82 -3.19 10.54
C PHE A 32 16.26 -3.60 9.17
N TRP A 33 16.87 -4.59 8.56
CA TRP A 33 16.39 -5.18 7.33
C TRP A 33 16.57 -6.70 7.33
N GLU A 34 15.65 -7.39 6.64
CA GLU A 34 15.65 -8.85 6.52
C GLU A 34 15.29 -9.25 5.09
N VAL A 35 16.04 -10.18 4.54
CA VAL A 35 15.69 -10.76 3.23
C VAL A 35 14.54 -11.75 3.44
N SER A 36 13.38 -11.42 2.89
CA SER A 36 12.17 -12.25 3.01
C SER A 36 11.28 -12.09 1.79
N ASN A 37 10.40 -13.07 1.58
CA ASN A 37 9.40 -13.06 0.52
C ASN A 37 8.00 -13.17 1.14
N VAL A 38 7.24 -12.09 1.15
CA VAL A 38 5.90 -12.04 1.73
C VAL A 38 4.88 -13.00 1.08
N ARG A 39 5.20 -13.58 -0.09
CA ARG A 39 4.36 -14.60 -0.74
C ARG A 39 4.55 -16.00 -0.16
N ASP A 40 5.56 -16.18 0.66
CA ASP A 40 5.91 -17.44 1.31
C ASP A 40 5.50 -17.34 2.79
N PRO A 41 4.45 -18.04 3.24
CA PRO A 41 3.95 -17.96 4.60
C PRO A 41 4.98 -18.37 5.64
N ASP A 42 5.85 -19.37 5.34
CA ASP A 42 6.88 -19.84 6.27
C ASP A 42 7.94 -18.75 6.47
N LYS A 43 8.30 -18.03 5.40
CA LYS A 43 9.22 -16.89 5.48
C LYS A 43 8.62 -15.69 6.19
N VAL A 44 7.32 -15.50 6.13
CA VAL A 44 6.62 -14.48 6.93
C VAL A 44 6.66 -14.84 8.41
N GLU A 45 6.42 -16.09 8.76
CA GLU A 45 6.50 -16.58 10.14
C GLU A 45 7.90 -16.38 10.71
N GLU A 46 8.95 -16.84 10.01
CA GLU A 46 10.35 -16.66 10.38
C GLU A 46 10.70 -15.17 10.60
N LEU A 47 10.26 -14.29 9.70
CA LEU A 47 10.50 -12.84 9.76
C LEU A 47 9.90 -12.23 11.04
N LEU A 48 8.62 -12.49 11.33
CA LEU A 48 7.95 -11.90 12.47
C LEU A 48 8.50 -12.44 13.79
N ASP A 49 8.85 -13.73 13.87
CA ASP A 49 9.50 -14.32 15.03
C ASP A 49 10.88 -13.75 15.28
N GLY A 50 11.64 -13.53 14.21
CA GLY A 50 12.96 -12.87 14.29
C GLY A 50 12.86 -11.46 14.84
N ILE A 51 11.89 -10.67 14.39
CA ILE A 51 11.65 -9.32 14.90
C ILE A 51 11.25 -9.35 16.37
N ILE A 52 10.31 -10.22 16.76
CA ILE A 52 9.87 -10.32 18.16
C ILE A 52 11.03 -10.79 19.07
N LYS A 53 11.84 -11.74 18.61
CA LYS A 53 13.02 -12.20 19.37
C LYS A 53 14.02 -11.08 19.60
N ARG A 54 14.22 -10.20 18.63
CA ARG A 54 15.17 -9.08 18.70
C ARG A 54 14.62 -7.88 19.48
N ASP A 55 13.37 -7.49 19.23
CA ASP A 55 12.79 -6.23 19.70
C ASP A 55 11.75 -6.41 20.84
N GLY A 56 11.34 -7.65 21.12
CA GLY A 56 10.36 -8.01 22.16
C GLY A 56 8.91 -7.92 21.71
N LYS A 57 8.59 -7.09 20.70
CA LYS A 57 7.23 -6.89 20.19
C LYS A 57 7.21 -6.33 18.77
N ILE A 58 6.05 -6.36 18.17
CA ILE A 58 5.69 -5.60 16.97
C ILE A 58 4.45 -4.78 17.31
N ASP A 59 4.45 -3.48 17.07
CA ASP A 59 3.30 -2.60 17.31
C ASP A 59 2.48 -2.38 16.03
N THR A 60 3.17 -2.25 14.88
CA THR A 60 2.54 -1.96 13.59
C THR A 60 3.18 -2.75 12.47
N VAL A 61 2.35 -3.26 11.59
CA VAL A 61 2.76 -3.86 10.31
C VAL A 61 2.23 -3.01 9.17
N ILE A 62 3.12 -2.69 8.20
CA ILE A 62 2.76 -1.97 6.99
C ILE A 62 2.99 -2.89 5.78
N ASN A 63 1.92 -3.35 5.16
CA ASN A 63 1.96 -4.13 3.93
C ASN A 63 2.14 -3.19 2.72
N ASN A 64 3.39 -2.82 2.46
CA ASN A 64 3.76 -1.97 1.34
C ASN A 64 4.21 -2.77 0.10
N ALA A 65 4.64 -4.01 0.27
CA ALA A 65 5.07 -4.84 -0.85
C ALA A 65 3.96 -4.98 -1.88
N GLY A 66 4.27 -4.69 -3.14
CA GLY A 66 3.31 -4.72 -4.22
C GLY A 66 3.98 -4.62 -5.58
N GLY A 67 3.21 -4.80 -6.64
CA GLY A 67 3.70 -4.65 -8.00
C GLY A 67 2.62 -5.00 -9.01
N GLN A 68 2.82 -4.47 -10.22
CA GLN A 68 1.94 -4.70 -11.35
C GLN A 68 2.71 -4.54 -12.66
N PHE A 69 2.07 -4.90 -13.76
CA PHE A 69 2.50 -4.60 -15.11
C PHE A 69 1.27 -4.34 -15.98
N PRO A 70 1.31 -3.38 -16.92
CA PRO A 70 0.19 -3.12 -17.80
C PRO A 70 0.09 -4.20 -18.89
N GLN A 71 -1.10 -4.76 -19.09
CA GLN A 71 -1.40 -5.70 -20.17
C GLN A 71 -2.92 -5.76 -20.37
N ASP A 72 -3.38 -5.97 -21.60
CA ASP A 72 -4.79 -6.18 -21.87
C ASP A 72 -5.28 -7.44 -21.17
N ALA A 73 -6.44 -7.35 -20.54
CA ALA A 73 -6.92 -8.42 -19.64
C ALA A 73 -7.13 -9.75 -20.36
N ILE A 74 -7.49 -9.70 -21.65
CA ILE A 74 -7.69 -10.89 -22.48
C ILE A 74 -6.39 -11.70 -22.71
N ASP A 75 -5.24 -11.01 -22.61
CA ASP A 75 -3.93 -11.60 -22.90
C ASP A 75 -3.15 -12.00 -21.64
N PHE A 76 -3.73 -11.86 -20.46
CA PHE A 76 -3.05 -12.27 -19.22
C PHE A 76 -2.71 -13.76 -19.22
N SER A 77 -1.44 -14.07 -19.05
CA SER A 77 -1.03 -15.45 -18.73
C SER A 77 -1.45 -15.82 -17.31
N ARG A 78 -1.73 -17.09 -17.06
CA ARG A 78 -2.01 -17.61 -15.70
C ARG A 78 -0.88 -17.25 -14.72
N LYS A 79 0.37 -17.37 -15.16
CA LYS A 79 1.56 -17.05 -14.35
C LYS A 79 1.59 -15.55 -13.99
N GLY A 80 1.31 -14.67 -14.95
CA GLY A 80 1.27 -13.24 -14.73
C GLY A 80 0.15 -12.84 -13.76
N TRP A 81 -1.05 -13.39 -13.96
CA TRP A 81 -2.17 -13.18 -13.04
C TRP A 81 -1.82 -13.61 -11.61
N LEU A 82 -1.39 -14.85 -11.42
CA LEU A 82 -1.05 -15.38 -10.10
C LEU A 82 0.08 -14.60 -9.44
N ALA A 83 1.12 -14.19 -10.17
CA ALA A 83 2.23 -13.44 -9.61
C ALA A 83 1.81 -12.13 -8.96
N VAL A 84 0.80 -11.44 -9.52
CA VAL A 84 0.28 -10.18 -8.98
C VAL A 84 -0.72 -10.43 -7.86
N VAL A 85 -1.60 -11.43 -7.98
CA VAL A 85 -2.53 -11.81 -6.91
C VAL A 85 -1.76 -12.30 -5.68
N ASP A 86 -0.76 -13.13 -5.85
CA ASP A 86 0.07 -13.63 -4.75
C ASP A 86 0.80 -12.49 -4.02
N LEU A 87 1.29 -11.49 -4.77
CA LEU A 87 2.02 -10.39 -4.17
C LEU A 87 1.09 -9.36 -3.50
N ASN A 88 -0.05 -9.04 -4.13
CA ASN A 88 -0.89 -7.92 -3.70
C ASN A 88 -2.09 -8.33 -2.82
N LEU A 89 -2.41 -9.62 -2.74
CA LEU A 89 -3.50 -10.15 -1.90
C LEU A 89 -3.00 -11.21 -0.92
N ASN A 90 -2.44 -12.33 -1.43
CA ASN A 90 -2.03 -13.44 -0.57
C ASN A 90 -0.87 -13.02 0.37
N GLY A 91 0.12 -12.28 -0.13
CA GLY A 91 1.21 -11.78 0.69
C GLY A 91 0.75 -10.92 1.87
N PRO A 92 -0.02 -9.85 1.66
CA PRO A 92 -0.65 -9.10 2.75
C PRO A 92 -1.46 -9.98 3.72
N TRP A 93 -2.20 -10.96 3.21
CA TRP A 93 -2.96 -11.89 4.05
C TRP A 93 -2.07 -12.68 5.01
N TRP A 94 -0.99 -13.29 4.51
CA TRP A 94 -0.06 -14.04 5.36
C TRP A 94 0.54 -13.17 6.46
N VAL A 95 0.97 -11.97 6.12
CA VAL A 95 1.55 -11.03 7.10
C VAL A 95 0.51 -10.59 8.13
N MET A 96 -0.71 -10.27 7.72
CA MET A 96 -1.80 -9.89 8.63
C MET A 96 -2.14 -11.01 9.58
N GLN A 97 -2.33 -12.23 9.07
CA GLN A 97 -2.72 -13.39 9.85
C GLN A 97 -1.64 -13.73 10.90
N GLU A 98 -0.38 -13.79 10.49
CA GLU A 98 0.72 -14.13 11.36
C GLU A 98 0.97 -13.07 12.44
N ALA A 99 0.83 -11.79 12.12
CA ALA A 99 0.89 -10.72 13.10
C ALA A 99 -0.27 -10.82 14.12
N ALA A 100 -1.49 -11.01 13.63
CA ALA A 100 -2.68 -11.13 14.49
C ALA A 100 -2.61 -12.32 15.44
N LYS A 101 -2.11 -13.49 15.00
CA LYS A 101 -1.88 -14.66 15.87
C LYS A 101 -0.98 -14.32 17.06
N ARG A 102 0.12 -13.56 16.79
CA ARG A 102 1.08 -13.17 17.82
C ARG A 102 0.49 -12.16 18.80
N TRP A 103 -0.18 -11.11 18.31
CA TRP A 103 -0.86 -10.15 19.18
C TRP A 103 -1.95 -10.79 20.03
N LYS A 104 -2.78 -11.66 19.43
CA LYS A 104 -3.79 -12.42 20.19
C LYS A 104 -3.17 -13.30 21.28
N LYS A 105 -2.08 -14.01 20.97
CA LYS A 105 -1.36 -14.88 21.91
C LYS A 105 -0.73 -14.10 23.06
N SER A 106 -0.15 -12.92 22.78
CA SER A 106 0.50 -12.08 23.80
C SER A 106 -0.47 -11.17 24.55
N GLY A 107 -1.71 -11.02 24.08
CA GLY A 107 -2.68 -10.08 24.65
C GLY A 107 -2.33 -8.61 24.38
N THR A 108 -1.41 -8.34 23.45
CA THR A 108 -0.99 -6.97 23.08
C THR A 108 -1.85 -6.41 21.97
N GLN A 109 -1.92 -5.09 21.88
CA GLN A 109 -2.56 -4.41 20.76
C GLN A 109 -1.73 -4.52 19.48
N GLY A 110 -2.39 -4.43 18.34
CA GLY A 110 -1.75 -4.44 17.03
C GLY A 110 -2.36 -3.43 16.09
N ASN A 111 -1.59 -3.08 15.06
CA ASN A 111 -2.03 -2.18 14.01
C ASN A 111 -1.54 -2.65 12.64
N ILE A 112 -2.43 -2.73 11.69
CA ILE A 112 -2.14 -3.14 10.32
C ILE A 112 -2.52 -2.00 9.38
N ILE A 113 -1.59 -1.64 8.49
CA ILE A 113 -1.79 -0.67 7.43
C ILE A 113 -1.48 -1.35 6.10
N ASN A 114 -2.47 -1.46 5.23
CA ASN A 114 -2.32 -2.05 3.91
C ASN A 114 -2.23 -0.95 2.85
N LEU A 115 -1.08 -0.85 2.16
CA LEU A 115 -0.97 -0.01 0.97
C LEU A 115 -1.72 -0.73 -0.16
N VAL A 116 -2.79 -0.12 -0.64
CA VAL A 116 -3.59 -0.64 -1.74
C VAL A 116 -3.45 0.24 -2.98
N ALA A 117 -4.51 0.51 -3.69
CA ALA A 117 -4.59 1.49 -4.77
C ALA A 117 -6.02 2.01 -4.85
N ASN A 118 -6.21 3.16 -5.47
CA ASN A 118 -7.55 3.60 -5.83
C ASN A 118 -8.07 2.72 -6.97
N VAL A 119 -8.96 1.79 -6.65
CA VAL A 119 -9.52 0.81 -7.60
C VAL A 119 -11.03 0.93 -7.79
N GLU A 120 -11.65 1.98 -7.25
CA GLU A 120 -13.11 2.16 -7.26
C GLU A 120 -13.70 2.17 -8.66
N ARG A 121 -12.99 2.72 -9.63
CA ARG A 121 -13.42 2.79 -11.03
C ARG A 121 -12.79 1.72 -11.91
N GLY A 122 -11.95 0.87 -11.35
CA GLY A 122 -11.09 -0.03 -12.10
C GLY A 122 -9.95 0.70 -12.83
N MET A 123 -9.00 -0.06 -13.33
CA MET A 123 -7.88 0.42 -14.14
C MET A 123 -7.75 -0.48 -15.36
N PRO A 124 -8.02 0.01 -16.58
CA PRO A 124 -7.72 -0.73 -17.80
C PRO A 124 -6.26 -1.19 -17.80
N GLN A 125 -6.00 -2.40 -18.32
CA GLN A 125 -4.69 -3.05 -18.36
C GLN A 125 -4.10 -3.45 -16.98
N ALA A 126 -4.86 -3.30 -15.89
CA ALA A 126 -4.42 -3.68 -14.54
C ALA A 126 -5.46 -4.54 -13.79
N ALA A 127 -6.22 -5.38 -14.51
CA ALA A 127 -7.31 -6.18 -13.94
C ALA A 127 -6.88 -7.04 -12.74
N HIS A 128 -5.68 -7.66 -12.80
CA HIS A 128 -5.11 -8.44 -11.70
C HIS A 128 -4.87 -7.60 -10.44
N THR A 129 -4.36 -6.37 -10.61
CA THR A 129 -4.13 -5.44 -9.50
C THR A 129 -5.45 -4.96 -8.92
N CYS A 130 -6.41 -4.58 -9.77
CA CYS A 130 -7.74 -4.17 -9.29
C CYS A 130 -8.40 -5.27 -8.48
N ALA A 131 -8.40 -6.52 -8.96
CA ALA A 131 -8.96 -7.65 -8.24
C ALA A 131 -8.26 -7.89 -6.89
N ALA A 132 -6.91 -7.91 -6.88
CA ALA A 132 -6.13 -8.17 -5.68
C ALA A 132 -6.29 -7.05 -4.64
N ARG A 133 -6.22 -5.78 -5.07
CA ARG A 133 -6.34 -4.63 -4.15
C ARG A 133 -7.76 -4.46 -3.62
N ALA A 134 -8.79 -4.65 -4.45
CA ALA A 134 -10.17 -4.70 -4.00
C ALA A 134 -10.38 -5.82 -2.97
N GLY A 135 -9.81 -7.02 -3.22
CA GLY A 135 -9.80 -8.12 -2.27
C GLY A 135 -9.16 -7.74 -0.93
N THR A 136 -8.00 -7.08 -0.97
CA THR A 136 -7.31 -6.60 0.25
C THR A 136 -8.12 -5.54 0.99
N ILE A 137 -8.81 -4.64 0.29
CA ILE A 137 -9.70 -3.63 0.89
C ILE A 137 -10.84 -4.31 1.65
N TYR A 138 -11.57 -5.24 1.01
CA TYR A 138 -12.69 -5.92 1.67
C TYR A 138 -12.24 -6.85 2.79
N LEU A 139 -11.10 -7.52 2.62
CA LEU A 139 -10.47 -8.30 3.67
C LEU A 139 -10.14 -7.42 4.88
N SER A 140 -9.57 -6.24 4.67
CA SER A 140 -9.25 -5.29 5.74
C SER A 140 -10.48 -4.82 6.51
N LYS A 141 -11.60 -4.54 5.83
CA LYS A 141 -12.87 -4.20 6.48
C LYS A 141 -13.40 -5.35 7.34
N THR A 142 -13.35 -6.57 6.83
CA THR A 142 -13.77 -7.78 7.56
C THR A 142 -12.93 -7.97 8.83
N LEU A 143 -11.60 -7.93 8.68
CA LEU A 143 -10.67 -8.15 9.76
C LEU A 143 -10.67 -7.03 10.81
N ALA A 144 -10.92 -5.80 10.40
CA ALA A 144 -11.09 -4.67 11.31
C ALA A 144 -12.21 -4.92 12.33
N THR A 145 -13.30 -5.52 11.89
CA THR A 145 -14.43 -5.87 12.76
C THR A 145 -14.15 -7.15 13.57
N GLU A 146 -13.64 -8.19 12.92
CA GLU A 146 -13.39 -9.48 13.54
C GLU A 146 -12.30 -9.42 14.61
N TRP A 147 -11.27 -8.61 14.39
CA TRP A 147 -10.11 -8.53 15.28
C TRP A 147 -10.15 -7.37 16.28
N ALA A 148 -11.14 -6.48 16.20
CA ALA A 148 -11.31 -5.39 17.17
C ALA A 148 -11.37 -5.86 18.64
N PRO A 149 -12.04 -6.98 19.00
CA PRO A 149 -12.03 -7.50 20.38
C PRO A 149 -10.62 -7.89 20.86
N HIS A 150 -9.69 -8.15 19.95
CA HIS A 150 -8.29 -8.43 20.23
C HIS A 150 -7.40 -7.17 20.24
N LYS A 151 -8.01 -5.96 20.18
CA LYS A 151 -7.32 -4.67 20.14
C LYS A 151 -6.41 -4.53 18.90
N ILE A 152 -6.81 -5.11 17.77
CA ILE A 152 -6.11 -5.03 16.50
C ILE A 152 -6.91 -4.12 15.58
N ARG A 153 -6.24 -3.08 15.08
CA ARG A 153 -6.79 -2.18 14.06
C ARG A 153 -6.28 -2.59 12.68
N VAL A 154 -7.12 -2.48 11.67
CA VAL A 154 -6.77 -2.77 10.28
C VAL A 154 -7.29 -1.67 9.39
N ASN A 155 -6.40 -0.98 8.70
CA ASN A 155 -6.75 0.12 7.80
C ASN A 155 -6.03 -0.04 6.46
N CYS A 156 -6.53 0.66 5.44
CA CYS A 156 -5.89 0.78 4.14
C CYS A 156 -5.49 2.23 3.87
N ILE A 157 -4.41 2.40 3.11
CA ILE A 157 -4.12 3.65 2.39
C ILE A 157 -4.25 3.34 0.91
N ALA A 158 -5.06 4.12 0.21
CA ALA A 158 -5.30 4.01 -1.23
C ALA A 158 -4.62 5.18 -1.97
N PRO A 159 -3.36 5.01 -2.41
CA PRO A 159 -2.67 6.03 -3.18
C PRO A 159 -3.31 6.24 -4.55
N GLY A 160 -3.26 7.48 -5.03
CA GLY A 160 -3.41 7.82 -6.43
C GLY A 160 -2.12 7.62 -7.22
N THR A 161 -1.83 8.55 -8.11
CA THR A 161 -0.61 8.53 -8.92
C THR A 161 0.53 9.17 -8.14
N ILE A 162 1.39 8.32 -7.57
CA ILE A 162 2.54 8.71 -6.73
C ILE A 162 3.83 8.51 -7.52
N GLU A 163 4.66 9.55 -7.57
CA GLU A 163 5.96 9.50 -8.24
C GLU A 163 6.92 8.58 -7.49
N THR A 164 7.33 7.49 -8.14
CA THR A 164 8.22 6.47 -7.59
C THR A 164 9.04 5.81 -8.70
N GLU A 165 10.08 5.04 -8.32
CA GLU A 165 10.81 4.16 -9.25
C GLU A 165 9.88 3.21 -10.02
N GLY A 166 8.67 2.93 -9.52
CA GLY A 166 7.69 2.09 -10.20
C GLY A 166 7.15 2.67 -11.52
N PHE A 167 7.44 3.94 -11.82
CA PHE A 167 7.06 4.57 -13.08
C PHE A 167 7.86 4.06 -14.28
N GLU A 168 9.03 3.46 -14.06
CA GLU A 168 9.88 2.88 -15.11
C GLU A 168 9.18 1.83 -16.01
N VAL A 169 8.07 1.25 -15.53
CA VAL A 169 7.28 0.28 -16.31
C VAL A 169 6.35 0.93 -17.33
N TYR A 170 6.18 2.25 -17.30
CA TYR A 170 5.26 2.98 -18.16
C TYR A 170 6.01 3.74 -19.27
N PRO A 171 5.42 3.88 -20.47
CA PRO A 171 6.00 4.70 -21.53
C PRO A 171 6.10 6.19 -21.16
N ASP A 172 7.16 6.88 -21.59
CA ASP A 172 7.40 8.31 -21.32
C ASP A 172 6.20 9.20 -21.64
N LYS A 173 5.53 8.95 -22.78
CA LYS A 173 4.32 9.67 -23.19
C LYS A 173 3.15 9.53 -22.18
N ALA A 174 3.09 8.44 -21.45
CA ALA A 174 2.10 8.26 -20.39
C ALA A 174 2.50 9.06 -19.14
N LEU A 175 3.78 9.04 -18.78
CA LEU A 175 4.33 9.77 -17.64
C LEU A 175 4.08 11.28 -17.76
N GLU A 176 4.27 11.86 -18.94
CA GLU A 176 3.99 13.28 -19.22
C GLU A 176 2.54 13.71 -18.89
N ARG A 177 1.60 12.73 -18.85
CA ARG A 177 0.19 12.99 -18.63
C ARG A 177 -0.32 12.56 -17.24
N PHE A 178 0.49 11.87 -16.48
CA PHE A 178 0.05 11.32 -15.17
C PHE A 178 -0.40 12.41 -14.19
N HIS A 179 0.17 13.61 -14.24
CA HIS A 179 -0.29 14.74 -13.44
C HIS A 179 -1.76 15.13 -13.70
N LYS A 180 -2.28 14.82 -14.91
CA LYS A 180 -3.67 15.10 -15.30
C LYS A 180 -4.68 14.06 -14.79
N ALA A 181 -4.21 13.00 -14.12
CA ALA A 181 -5.08 11.93 -13.63
C ALA A 181 -5.96 12.35 -12.43
N ASN A 182 -5.71 13.51 -11.85
CA ASN A 182 -6.46 14.01 -10.70
C ASN A 182 -6.76 15.51 -10.83
N PRO A 183 -7.79 16.03 -10.13
CA PRO A 183 -8.19 17.44 -10.21
C PRO A 183 -7.16 18.42 -9.65
N MET A 184 -6.26 17.97 -8.77
CA MET A 184 -5.15 18.81 -8.30
C MET A 184 -4.04 18.98 -9.34
N GLN A 185 -4.09 18.25 -10.45
CA GLN A 185 -3.16 18.27 -11.60
C GLN A 185 -1.69 18.17 -11.19
N LYS A 186 -1.40 17.35 -10.20
CA LYS A 186 -0.04 17.09 -9.74
C LYS A 186 0.15 15.60 -9.44
N LEU A 187 1.38 15.15 -9.42
CA LEU A 187 1.73 13.86 -8.84
C LEU A 187 1.76 14.00 -7.32
N GLY A 188 1.33 12.97 -6.61
CA GLY A 188 1.68 12.81 -5.21
C GLY A 188 3.13 12.35 -5.07
N ASP A 189 3.71 12.51 -3.90
CA ASP A 189 5.03 11.99 -3.58
C ASP A 189 4.99 10.92 -2.48
N VAL A 190 6.12 10.30 -2.23
CA VAL A 190 6.22 9.23 -1.21
C VAL A 190 5.95 9.74 0.21
N TRP A 191 6.09 11.06 0.45
CA TRP A 191 5.83 11.66 1.75
C TRP A 191 4.36 11.82 2.02
N ASP A 192 3.52 12.08 1.00
CA ASP A 192 2.06 12.10 1.13
C ASP A 192 1.57 10.78 1.75
N ILE A 193 2.16 9.66 1.32
CA ILE A 193 1.81 8.32 1.81
C ILE A 193 2.45 8.01 3.16
N ALA A 194 3.68 8.47 3.37
CA ALA A 194 4.39 8.27 4.63
C ALA A 194 3.71 8.98 5.80
N GLU A 195 3.28 10.23 5.61
CA GLU A 195 2.58 11.00 6.65
C GLU A 195 1.21 10.38 6.99
N ALA A 196 0.46 9.90 6.00
CA ALA A 196 -0.76 9.13 6.22
C ALA A 196 -0.50 7.84 7.01
N SER A 197 0.61 7.15 6.71
CA SER A 197 1.04 5.95 7.44
C SER A 197 1.40 6.29 8.89
N VAL A 198 2.08 7.40 9.12
CA VAL A 198 2.40 7.90 10.47
C VAL A 198 1.14 8.21 11.26
N TYR A 199 0.16 8.90 10.65
CA TYR A 199 -1.14 9.16 11.29
C TYR A 199 -1.81 7.88 11.76
N LEU A 200 -1.96 6.88 10.88
CA LEU A 200 -2.61 5.61 11.23
C LEU A 200 -1.78 4.77 12.21
N ALA A 201 -0.45 4.90 12.21
CA ALA A 201 0.45 4.16 13.09
C ALA A 201 0.59 4.75 14.49
N SER A 202 0.27 6.02 14.66
CA SER A 202 0.43 6.74 15.92
C SER A 202 -0.85 6.71 16.77
N ASP A 203 -0.75 7.26 17.98
CA ASP A 203 -1.89 7.39 18.92
C ASP A 203 -3.00 8.29 18.36
N THR A 204 -2.66 9.22 17.44
CA THR A 204 -3.67 10.07 16.77
C THR A 204 -4.63 9.26 15.91
N GLY A 205 -4.22 8.11 15.39
CA GLY A 205 -5.05 7.16 14.64
C GLY A 205 -5.68 6.06 15.50
N SER A 206 -5.59 6.13 16.83
CA SER A 206 -5.98 5.03 17.74
C SER A 206 -7.46 4.62 17.67
N PHE A 207 -8.33 5.52 17.22
CA PHE A 207 -9.77 5.25 17.06
C PHE A 207 -10.19 5.00 15.60
N VAL A 208 -9.21 4.76 14.71
CA VAL A 208 -9.45 4.50 13.28
C VAL A 208 -9.20 3.03 12.99
N THR A 209 -10.23 2.30 12.53
CA THR A 209 -10.14 0.92 12.05
C THR A 209 -11.20 0.66 10.96
N GLY A 210 -10.87 -0.15 9.96
CA GLY A 210 -11.73 -0.45 8.82
C GLY A 210 -11.75 0.65 7.75
N GLU A 211 -10.94 1.69 7.91
CA GLU A 211 -10.90 2.85 7.02
C GLU A 211 -10.03 2.59 5.79
N ILE A 212 -10.45 3.17 4.67
CA ILE A 212 -9.67 3.26 3.43
C ILE A 212 -9.34 4.73 3.20
N LEU A 213 -8.19 5.15 3.73
CA LEU A 213 -7.71 6.52 3.61
C LEU A 213 -7.17 6.75 2.19
N THR A 214 -7.95 7.46 1.38
CA THR A 214 -7.60 7.78 0.00
C THR A 214 -6.70 9.00 -0.06
N ILE A 215 -5.51 8.85 -0.67
CA ILE A 215 -4.50 9.89 -0.86
C ILE A 215 -4.19 9.96 -2.35
N ASP A 216 -5.01 10.66 -3.12
CA ASP A 216 -5.02 10.56 -4.58
C ASP A 216 -5.22 11.89 -5.32
N GLY A 217 -5.16 13.02 -4.62
CA GLY A 217 -5.40 14.32 -5.22
C GLY A 217 -6.82 14.50 -5.76
N GLY A 218 -7.79 13.71 -5.28
CA GLY A 218 -9.17 13.71 -5.72
C GLY A 218 -9.46 12.82 -6.95
N MET A 219 -8.52 11.95 -7.35
CA MET A 219 -8.66 11.08 -8.53
C MET A 219 -9.90 10.17 -8.43
N ALA A 220 -10.26 9.68 -7.25
CA ALA A 220 -11.47 8.87 -7.02
C ALA A 220 -12.74 9.60 -7.43
N GLN A 221 -12.78 10.93 -7.23
CA GLN A 221 -13.93 11.78 -7.53
C GLN A 221 -13.90 12.33 -8.96
N TRP A 222 -12.71 12.26 -9.61
CA TRP A 222 -12.50 12.79 -10.95
C TRP A 222 -12.91 11.79 -12.03
N GLY A 223 -13.70 12.23 -13.01
CA GLY A 223 -14.10 11.39 -14.12
C GLY A 223 -15.07 12.09 -15.04
N VAL A 224 -15.31 11.50 -16.18
CA VAL A 224 -16.30 12.01 -17.14
C VAL A 224 -17.71 11.79 -16.56
N VAL A 225 -18.18 12.77 -15.82
CA VAL A 225 -19.57 12.80 -15.29
C VAL A 225 -20.57 13.01 -16.41
N TRP A 226 -20.11 13.54 -17.55
CA TRP A 226 -20.93 13.94 -18.69
C TRP A 226 -20.57 13.12 -19.93
N PRO A 227 -21.08 11.88 -20.09
CA PRO A 227 -20.71 11.02 -21.23
C PRO A 227 -21.17 11.59 -22.57
N ALA A 228 -22.15 12.49 -22.57
CA ALA A 228 -22.63 13.21 -23.77
C ALA A 228 -21.89 14.55 -24.03
N GLY A 229 -20.82 14.81 -23.30
CA GLY A 229 -20.08 16.06 -23.32
C GLY A 229 -20.40 16.98 -22.15
N MET A 230 -19.41 17.80 -21.76
CA MET A 230 -19.56 18.74 -20.66
C MET A 230 -20.49 19.88 -21.06
N PRO A 231 -21.54 20.20 -20.27
CA PRO A 231 -22.41 21.35 -20.53
C PRO A 231 -21.63 22.66 -20.53
N ASP A 232 -22.04 23.61 -21.39
CA ASP A 232 -21.31 24.87 -21.55
C ASP A 232 -21.19 25.68 -20.26
N TYR A 233 -22.16 25.59 -19.35
CA TYR A 233 -22.12 26.27 -18.06
C TYR A 233 -21.06 25.71 -17.08
N PHE A 234 -20.43 24.57 -17.41
CA PHE A 234 -19.29 24.01 -16.65
C PHE A 234 -17.95 24.25 -17.33
N LYS A 235 -17.97 24.73 -18.57
CA LYS A 235 -16.73 25.07 -19.27
C LYS A 235 -16.16 26.34 -18.64
N MET A 236 -14.95 26.24 -18.10
CA MET A 236 -14.22 27.44 -17.71
C MET A 236 -13.66 28.11 -18.97
N ASP A 237 -13.81 29.42 -19.09
CA ASP A 237 -13.28 30.18 -20.22
C ASP A 237 -11.77 29.90 -20.35
N GLY A 238 -11.37 29.26 -21.46
CA GLY A 238 -9.96 29.03 -21.82
C GLY A 238 -9.45 27.61 -21.84
N GLY A 239 -10.31 26.59 -21.73
CA GLY A 239 -9.90 25.19 -21.86
C GLY A 239 -10.47 24.50 -23.10
N ASP A 240 -9.63 24.25 -24.10
CA ASP A 240 -9.85 23.20 -25.11
C ASP A 240 -9.53 21.82 -24.53
#